data_4e746035ababf14fd366fcd1d75a55f6
#
_entry.id   4e746035ababf14fd366fcd1d75a55f6
#
_cell.length_a   1.000
_cell.length_b   1.000
_cell.length_c   1.000
_cell.angle_alpha   90.00
_cell.angle_beta   90.00
_cell.angle_gamma   90.00
#
_symmetry.space_group_name_H-M   'P 1'
#
loop_
_entity.id
_entity.type
_entity.pdbx_description
1 polymer ?
#
loop_
_entity_poly.entity_id
_entity_poly.type
_entity_poly.pdbx_seq_one_letter_code
_entity_poly.pdbx_strand_id
1 'polypeptide(L)'
;MIPTVSLLGLDFADLTAEQAAAAIAARPGGAPFAYTVTPNADHLVRLARDPALAALYRGAWLKLLDSRVVAGLGRLAGVKVPRVATGSDVTALLLRHHLRPGERVTIIGLRPDWLPELAARHGLAPPMHHDPPMGFDRDPAAFAAAVAFARAHPARFIFLAVGSPRQERLAAAIAAAGATGTGLCIGASLAFLAGAEPRAPLWMRHHGLEWAFRLARDPRRLARRYLLDSPCVVPLLLRERAARGRPAAGR
;
A
#
# COMPACT_ATOMS: atom_id res chain seq x y z
N MET A 1 -2.83 -21.22 5.28
CA MET A 1 -3.81 -20.19 4.82
C MET A 1 -3.60 -18.92 5.63
N ILE A 2 -3.57 -17.74 5.01
CA ILE A 2 -3.41 -16.44 5.70
C ILE A 2 -4.74 -16.10 6.40
N PRO A 3 -4.74 -15.86 7.72
CA PRO A 3 -5.96 -15.45 8.42
C PRO A 3 -6.44 -14.09 7.93
N THR A 4 -7.75 -13.90 7.81
CA THR A 4 -8.34 -12.67 7.31
C THR A 4 -9.40 -12.12 8.26
N VAL A 5 -9.58 -10.79 8.20
CA VAL A 5 -10.65 -10.05 8.86
C VAL A 5 -11.33 -9.18 7.82
N SER A 6 -12.62 -9.39 7.61
CA SER A 6 -13.42 -8.52 6.75
C SER A 6 -13.67 -7.19 7.42
N LEU A 7 -13.42 -6.09 6.71
CA LEU A 7 -13.66 -4.73 7.16
C LEU A 7 -14.02 -3.85 5.95
N LEU A 8 -15.17 -3.17 5.99
CA LEU A 8 -15.64 -2.24 4.95
C LEU A 8 -15.60 -2.86 3.54
N GLY A 9 -16.02 -4.12 3.41
CA GLY A 9 -16.11 -4.83 2.13
C GLY A 9 -14.77 -5.33 1.56
N LEU A 10 -13.71 -5.34 2.36
CA LEU A 10 -12.41 -5.93 2.02
C LEU A 10 -12.00 -6.99 3.05
N ASP A 11 -11.40 -8.08 2.58
CA ASP A 11 -10.80 -9.11 3.43
C ASP A 11 -9.31 -8.79 3.63
N PHE A 12 -9.00 -8.22 4.77
CA PHE A 12 -7.64 -7.88 5.16
C PHE A 12 -6.93 -9.09 5.75
N ALA A 13 -5.67 -9.27 5.40
CA ALA A 13 -4.81 -10.21 6.09
C ALA A 13 -4.57 -9.75 7.55
N ASP A 14 -4.83 -10.64 8.51
CA ASP A 14 -4.63 -10.37 9.94
C ASP A 14 -3.18 -10.72 10.34
N LEU A 15 -2.23 -9.95 9.80
CA LEU A 15 -0.80 -10.15 9.96
C LEU A 15 -0.15 -8.94 10.62
N THR A 16 0.94 -9.19 11.38
CA THR A 16 1.88 -8.12 11.74
C THR A 16 2.70 -7.69 10.52
N ALA A 17 3.44 -6.58 10.61
CA ALA A 17 4.31 -6.13 9.53
C ALA A 17 5.39 -7.17 9.20
N GLU A 18 5.94 -7.85 10.21
CA GLU A 18 6.94 -8.91 10.07
C GLU A 18 6.35 -10.14 9.36
N GLN A 19 5.15 -10.56 9.77
CA GLN A 19 4.45 -11.68 9.15
C GLN A 19 4.08 -11.38 7.69
N ALA A 20 3.65 -10.14 7.42
CA ALA A 20 3.33 -9.69 6.06
C ALA A 20 4.59 -9.66 5.18
N ALA A 21 5.71 -9.12 5.68
CA ALA A 21 6.98 -9.11 4.97
C ALA A 21 7.47 -10.55 4.68
N ALA A 22 7.38 -11.44 5.66
CA ALA A 22 7.75 -12.85 5.46
C ALA A 22 6.85 -13.55 4.42
N ALA A 23 5.54 -13.31 4.45
CA ALA A 23 4.60 -13.88 3.47
C ALA A 23 4.89 -13.37 2.05
N ILE A 24 5.19 -12.07 1.90
CA ILE A 24 5.56 -11.47 0.62
C ILE A 24 6.89 -12.05 0.13
N ALA A 25 7.88 -12.17 1.01
CA ALA A 25 9.20 -12.69 0.68
C ALA A 25 9.19 -14.18 0.32
N ALA A 26 8.25 -14.95 0.83
CA ALA A 26 8.09 -16.36 0.51
C ALA A 26 7.56 -16.61 -0.91
N ARG A 27 7.01 -15.59 -1.60
CA ARG A 27 6.58 -15.77 -2.99
C ARG A 27 7.78 -15.91 -3.91
N PRO A 28 7.79 -16.92 -4.80
CA PRO A 28 8.83 -17.04 -5.82
C PRO A 28 8.79 -15.84 -6.79
N GLY A 29 9.96 -15.36 -7.21
CA GLY A 29 10.06 -14.27 -8.19
C GLY A 29 9.49 -14.60 -9.57
N GLY A 30 9.50 -15.89 -9.95
CA GLY A 30 8.89 -16.38 -11.19
C GLY A 30 7.39 -16.70 -11.10
N ALA A 31 6.77 -16.56 -9.92
CA ALA A 31 5.32 -16.76 -9.79
C ALA A 31 4.54 -15.70 -10.58
N PRO A 32 3.33 -16.02 -11.08
CA PRO A 32 2.45 -15.04 -11.71
C PRO A 32 2.31 -13.79 -10.83
N PHE A 33 2.35 -12.62 -11.46
CA PHE A 33 2.33 -11.36 -10.73
C PHE A 33 1.09 -11.25 -9.84
N ALA A 34 1.34 -10.91 -8.58
CA ALA A 34 0.30 -10.60 -7.62
C ALA A 34 0.72 -9.34 -6.85
N TYR A 35 -0.23 -8.56 -6.39
CA TYR A 35 0.11 -7.29 -5.74
C TYR A 35 -0.49 -7.16 -4.34
N THR A 36 0.21 -6.38 -3.53
CA THR A 36 -0.16 -6.03 -2.17
C THR A 36 -0.61 -4.57 -2.13
N VAL A 37 -1.72 -4.31 -1.45
CA VAL A 37 -2.22 -2.96 -1.20
C VAL A 37 -2.28 -2.68 0.30
N THR A 38 -2.07 -1.42 0.66
CA THR A 38 -2.03 -0.98 2.06
C THR A 38 -3.00 0.18 2.30
N PRO A 39 -4.35 -0.09 2.27
CA PRO A 39 -5.34 0.96 2.43
C PRO A 39 -5.33 1.58 3.83
N ASN A 40 -5.42 2.91 3.85
CA ASN A 40 -5.62 3.74 5.05
C ASN A 40 -7.02 4.37 5.05
N ALA A 41 -7.32 5.24 6.03
CA ALA A 41 -8.63 5.87 6.18
C ALA A 41 -9.14 6.54 4.90
N ASP A 42 -8.31 7.34 4.24
CA ASP A 42 -8.65 8.02 2.98
C ASP A 42 -8.95 7.02 1.86
N HIS A 43 -8.15 5.96 1.74
CA HIS A 43 -8.41 4.91 0.77
C HIS A 43 -9.76 4.24 1.03
N LEU A 44 -10.07 3.87 2.27
CA LEU A 44 -11.35 3.22 2.62
C LEU A 44 -12.56 4.09 2.30
N VAL A 45 -12.46 5.41 2.55
CA VAL A 45 -13.52 6.36 2.18
C VAL A 45 -13.71 6.43 0.67
N ARG A 46 -12.61 6.48 -0.10
CA ARG A 46 -12.69 6.48 -1.57
C ARG A 46 -13.26 5.18 -2.12
N LEU A 47 -12.87 4.04 -1.57
CA LEU A 47 -13.39 2.72 -1.97
C LEU A 47 -14.90 2.59 -1.74
N ALA A 48 -15.42 3.19 -0.67
CA ALA A 48 -16.87 3.22 -0.42
C ALA A 48 -17.65 4.05 -1.44
N ARG A 49 -16.98 4.97 -2.17
CA ARG A 49 -17.57 5.86 -3.16
C ARG A 49 -17.31 5.44 -4.60
N ASP A 50 -16.30 4.61 -4.83
CA ASP A 50 -15.84 4.20 -6.17
C ASP A 50 -15.75 2.65 -6.25
N PRO A 51 -16.79 1.99 -6.79
CA PRO A 51 -16.82 0.55 -6.96
C PRO A 51 -15.72 0.01 -7.88
N ALA A 52 -15.30 0.78 -8.89
CA ALA A 52 -14.24 0.38 -9.82
C ALA A 52 -12.89 0.35 -9.09
N LEU A 53 -12.60 1.37 -8.29
CA LEU A 53 -11.41 1.38 -7.44
C LEU A 53 -11.47 0.25 -6.41
N ALA A 54 -12.63 0.01 -5.79
CA ALA A 54 -12.80 -1.09 -4.84
C ALA A 54 -12.52 -2.47 -5.47
N ALA A 55 -12.86 -2.67 -6.74
CA ALA A 55 -12.56 -3.90 -7.47
C ALA A 55 -11.04 -4.15 -7.57
N LEU A 56 -10.23 -3.11 -7.80
CA LEU A 56 -8.77 -3.23 -7.82
C LEU A 56 -8.21 -3.70 -6.47
N TYR A 57 -8.75 -3.16 -5.37
CA TYR A 57 -8.34 -3.59 -4.02
C TYR A 57 -8.80 -5.02 -3.69
N ARG A 58 -10.01 -5.40 -4.11
CA ARG A 58 -10.48 -6.79 -3.96
C ARG A 58 -9.62 -7.78 -4.73
N GLY A 59 -9.17 -7.42 -5.93
CA GLY A 59 -8.28 -8.22 -6.77
C GLY A 59 -6.84 -8.33 -6.23
N ALA A 60 -6.44 -7.52 -5.26
CA ALA A 60 -5.12 -7.64 -4.64
C ALA A 60 -4.98 -8.97 -3.90
N TRP A 61 -3.81 -9.61 -4.06
CA TRP A 61 -3.49 -10.84 -3.34
C TRP A 61 -3.42 -10.63 -1.84
N LEU A 62 -2.79 -9.53 -1.38
CA LEU A 62 -2.64 -9.22 0.03
C LEU A 62 -3.14 -7.79 0.30
N LYS A 63 -4.03 -7.67 1.26
CA LYS A 63 -4.57 -6.39 1.74
C LYS A 63 -4.17 -6.20 3.19
N LEU A 64 -3.40 -5.15 3.49
CA LEU A 64 -2.87 -4.85 4.82
C LEU A 64 -3.46 -3.53 5.32
N LEU A 65 -3.90 -3.46 6.56
CA LEU A 65 -4.43 -2.22 7.12
C LEU A 65 -3.28 -1.25 7.45
N ASP A 66 -3.23 -0.11 6.76
CA ASP A 66 -2.24 0.94 7.00
C ASP A 66 -2.86 2.13 7.76
N SER A 67 -3.51 1.85 8.90
CA SER A 67 -4.09 2.91 9.72
C SER A 67 -4.35 2.51 11.16
N ARG A 68 -3.53 3.02 12.08
CA ARG A 68 -3.78 2.88 13.52
C ARG A 68 -5.05 3.62 13.95
N VAL A 69 -5.36 4.74 13.29
CA VAL A 69 -6.60 5.51 13.53
C VAL A 69 -7.82 4.66 13.20
N VAL A 70 -7.87 4.05 12.02
CA VAL A 70 -8.98 3.15 11.63
C VAL A 70 -9.08 1.97 12.60
N ALA A 71 -7.95 1.38 12.99
CA ALA A 71 -7.95 0.28 13.95
C ALA A 71 -8.49 0.71 15.32
N GLY A 72 -8.09 1.88 15.82
CA GLY A 72 -8.60 2.44 17.08
C GLY A 72 -10.10 2.73 17.03
N LEU A 73 -10.54 3.46 16.02
CA LEU A 73 -11.95 3.81 15.80
C LEU A 73 -12.83 2.57 15.59
N GLY A 74 -12.34 1.59 14.84
CA GLY A 74 -13.06 0.34 14.62
C GLY A 74 -13.28 -0.44 15.93
N ARG A 75 -12.23 -0.54 16.77
CA ARG A 75 -12.36 -1.17 18.12
C ARG A 75 -13.34 -0.41 19.00
N LEU A 76 -13.26 0.92 19.03
CA LEU A 76 -14.21 1.76 19.77
C LEU A 76 -15.66 1.58 19.25
N ALA A 77 -15.82 1.44 17.95
CA ALA A 77 -17.10 1.13 17.34
C ALA A 77 -17.56 -0.33 17.56
N GLY A 78 -16.77 -1.19 18.21
CA GLY A 78 -17.09 -2.61 18.41
C GLY A 78 -17.02 -3.45 17.12
N VAL A 79 -16.24 -3.00 16.12
CA VAL A 79 -16.01 -3.73 14.87
C VAL A 79 -14.71 -4.51 14.98
N LYS A 80 -14.72 -5.77 14.54
CA LYS A 80 -13.48 -6.57 14.44
C LYS A 80 -12.58 -5.93 13.39
N VAL A 81 -11.35 -5.61 13.77
CA VAL A 81 -10.35 -4.97 12.89
C VAL A 81 -9.11 -5.83 12.76
N PRO A 82 -8.47 -5.88 11.58
CA PRO A 82 -7.21 -6.60 11.40
C PRO A 82 -6.06 -5.90 12.14
N ARG A 83 -4.95 -6.59 12.29
CA ARG A 83 -3.70 -6.00 12.74
C ARG A 83 -3.25 -4.92 11.77
N VAL A 84 -2.54 -3.91 12.30
CA VAL A 84 -1.99 -2.85 11.49
C VAL A 84 -0.61 -3.27 10.99
N ALA A 85 -0.45 -3.29 9.67
CA ALA A 85 0.82 -3.52 8.98
C ALA A 85 0.98 -2.42 7.92
N THR A 86 1.72 -1.36 8.27
CA THR A 86 1.86 -0.21 7.39
C THR A 86 2.74 -0.53 6.18
N GLY A 87 2.41 0.03 5.02
CA GLY A 87 3.22 -0.15 3.81
C GLY A 87 4.69 0.22 4.02
N SER A 88 4.96 1.28 4.80
CA SER A 88 6.32 1.71 5.09
C SER A 88 7.09 0.76 6.01
N ASP A 89 6.42 0.15 7.01
CA ASP A 89 7.08 -0.82 7.89
C ASP A 89 7.36 -2.13 7.14
N VAL A 90 6.39 -2.62 6.38
CA VAL A 90 6.57 -3.82 5.53
C VAL A 90 7.68 -3.62 4.52
N THR A 91 7.73 -2.47 3.83
CA THR A 91 8.80 -2.16 2.87
C THR A 91 10.17 -2.12 3.55
N ALA A 92 10.27 -1.47 4.72
CA ALA A 92 11.52 -1.42 5.48
C ALA A 92 12.01 -2.82 5.89
N LEU A 93 11.09 -3.69 6.34
CA LEU A 93 11.41 -5.07 6.71
C LEU A 93 11.86 -5.91 5.50
N LEU A 94 11.18 -5.75 4.35
CA LEU A 94 11.59 -6.43 3.11
C LEU A 94 13.00 -6.04 2.70
N LEU A 95 13.31 -4.74 2.66
CA LEU A 95 14.63 -4.24 2.27
C LEU A 95 15.73 -4.66 3.25
N ARG A 96 15.41 -4.67 4.55
CA ARG A 96 16.42 -4.97 5.60
C ARG A 96 16.67 -6.46 5.82
N HIS A 97 15.65 -7.30 5.72
CA HIS A 97 15.73 -8.69 6.20
C HIS A 97 15.42 -9.74 5.13
N HIS A 98 14.85 -9.36 4.00
CA HIS A 98 14.38 -10.34 3.03
C HIS A 98 15.01 -10.20 1.64
N LEU A 99 15.77 -9.14 1.38
CA LEU A 99 16.57 -9.05 0.17
C LEU A 99 17.81 -9.95 0.30
N ARG A 100 18.12 -10.62 -0.79
CA ARG A 100 19.35 -11.41 -0.90
C ARG A 100 20.50 -10.50 -1.34
N PRO A 101 21.75 -10.79 -0.97
CA PRO A 101 22.90 -10.06 -1.49
C PRO A 101 22.89 -10.05 -3.02
N GLY A 102 23.01 -8.85 -3.62
CA GLY A 102 22.99 -8.68 -5.08
C GLY A 102 21.61 -8.81 -5.75
N GLU A 103 20.54 -9.05 -4.99
CA GLU A 103 19.21 -9.16 -5.56
C GLU A 103 18.72 -7.82 -6.09
N ARG A 104 18.30 -7.81 -7.36
CA ARG A 104 17.72 -6.62 -8.00
C ARG A 104 16.24 -6.53 -7.69
N VAL A 105 15.77 -5.29 -7.49
CA VAL A 105 14.38 -4.93 -7.38
C VAL A 105 13.97 -4.06 -8.56
N THR A 106 12.69 -4.03 -8.89
CA THR A 106 12.12 -3.12 -9.87
C THR A 106 11.35 -2.02 -9.14
N ILE A 107 11.56 -0.77 -9.54
CA ILE A 107 10.91 0.40 -8.94
C ILE A 107 10.22 1.19 -10.05
N ILE A 108 8.92 1.44 -9.92
CA ILE A 108 8.17 2.32 -10.80
C ILE A 108 7.67 3.51 -9.99
N GLY A 109 8.05 4.71 -10.41
CA GLY A 109 7.97 5.93 -9.61
C GLY A 109 9.20 6.10 -8.71
N LEU A 110 9.16 7.05 -7.80
CA LEU A 110 10.31 7.56 -7.05
C LEU A 110 11.23 8.39 -7.96
N ARG A 111 11.60 9.57 -7.47
CA ARG A 111 12.54 10.44 -8.21
C ARG A 111 13.90 9.76 -8.38
N PRO A 112 14.52 9.86 -9.59
CA PRO A 112 15.82 9.26 -9.85
C PRO A 112 16.91 9.70 -8.87
N ASP A 113 16.87 10.96 -8.43
CA ASP A 113 17.85 11.56 -7.50
C ASP A 113 17.89 10.86 -6.14
N TRP A 114 16.84 10.11 -5.75
CA TRP A 114 16.75 9.43 -4.46
C TRP A 114 17.20 7.97 -4.50
N LEU A 115 17.44 7.43 -5.68
CA LEU A 115 17.86 6.04 -5.85
C LEU A 115 19.24 5.73 -5.27
N PRO A 116 20.27 6.58 -5.47
CA PRO A 116 21.60 6.31 -4.91
C PRO A 116 21.57 6.20 -3.39
N GLU A 117 20.87 7.11 -2.74
CA GLU A 117 20.75 7.12 -1.27
C GLU A 117 19.94 5.92 -0.77
N LEU A 118 18.83 5.58 -1.45
CA LEU A 118 18.05 4.38 -1.14
C LEU A 118 18.94 3.12 -1.24
N ALA A 119 19.69 3.00 -2.32
CA ALA A 119 20.58 1.87 -2.56
C ALA A 119 21.68 1.78 -1.49
N ALA A 120 22.34 2.90 -1.18
CA ALA A 120 23.40 2.94 -0.18
C ALA A 120 22.89 2.57 1.22
N ARG A 121 21.74 3.11 1.64
CA ARG A 121 21.16 2.85 2.97
C ARG A 121 20.71 1.42 3.18
N HIS A 122 20.32 0.74 2.12
CA HIS A 122 19.73 -0.60 2.21
C HIS A 122 20.57 -1.70 1.53
N GLY A 123 21.77 -1.37 1.03
CA GLY A 123 22.65 -2.35 0.37
C GLY A 123 22.02 -2.93 -0.90
N LEU A 124 21.23 -2.15 -1.65
CA LEU A 124 20.59 -2.62 -2.85
C LEU A 124 21.57 -2.69 -4.01
N ALA A 125 21.49 -3.76 -4.81
CA ALA A 125 22.03 -3.72 -6.17
C ALA A 125 21.29 -2.61 -6.96
N PRO A 126 21.93 -2.00 -7.98
CA PRO A 126 21.27 -0.96 -8.79
C PRO A 126 19.89 -1.44 -9.25
N PRO A 127 18.80 -0.77 -8.83
CA PRO A 127 17.45 -1.21 -9.17
C PRO A 127 17.15 -0.97 -10.64
N MET A 128 16.27 -1.81 -11.21
CA MET A 128 15.62 -1.48 -12.48
C MET A 128 14.59 -0.38 -12.19
N HIS A 129 14.72 0.77 -12.81
CA HIS A 129 13.95 1.95 -12.47
C HIS A 129 13.26 2.58 -13.66
N HIS A 130 12.00 2.97 -13.47
CA HIS A 130 11.21 3.76 -14.41
C HIS A 130 10.44 4.82 -13.63
N ASP A 131 10.64 6.09 -13.96
CA ASP A 131 9.89 7.22 -13.39
C ASP A 131 8.91 7.74 -14.46
N PRO A 132 7.65 7.30 -14.47
CA PRO A 132 6.69 7.75 -15.44
C PRO A 132 6.37 9.23 -15.24
N PRO A 133 6.08 9.99 -16.31
CA PRO A 133 5.77 11.41 -16.21
C PRO A 133 4.50 11.64 -15.37
N MET A 134 4.41 12.83 -14.77
CA MET A 134 3.22 13.20 -14.00
C MET A 134 1.97 13.11 -14.88
N GLY A 135 0.94 12.42 -14.39
CA GLY A 135 -0.30 12.20 -15.15
C GLY A 135 -0.26 11.03 -16.12
N PHE A 136 0.78 10.21 -16.08
CA PHE A 136 0.94 9.02 -16.95
C PHE A 136 -0.29 8.11 -16.98
N ASP A 137 -1.09 8.09 -15.92
CA ASP A 137 -2.32 7.30 -15.83
C ASP A 137 -3.48 7.81 -16.70
N ARG A 138 -3.31 9.01 -17.30
CA ARG A 138 -4.23 9.62 -18.27
C ARG A 138 -3.68 9.58 -19.69
N ASP A 139 -2.42 9.22 -19.87
CA ASP A 139 -1.76 9.02 -21.15
C ASP A 139 -1.63 7.52 -21.41
N PRO A 140 -2.38 6.96 -22.37
CA PRO A 140 -2.35 5.54 -22.69
C PRO A 140 -0.96 5.02 -23.05
N ALA A 141 -0.15 5.82 -23.75
CA ALA A 141 1.19 5.42 -24.18
C ALA A 141 2.14 5.36 -22.98
N ALA A 142 2.14 6.39 -22.13
CA ALA A 142 2.96 6.42 -20.91
C ALA A 142 2.54 5.33 -19.93
N PHE A 143 1.24 5.05 -19.81
CA PHE A 143 0.74 3.95 -18.97
C PHE A 143 1.19 2.59 -19.50
N ALA A 144 1.06 2.36 -20.81
CA ALA A 144 1.50 1.12 -21.47
C ALA A 144 3.01 0.92 -21.32
N ALA A 145 3.82 2.01 -21.43
CA ALA A 145 5.26 1.96 -21.21
C ALA A 145 5.62 1.51 -19.79
N ALA A 146 4.91 1.99 -18.76
CA ALA A 146 5.13 1.56 -17.37
C ALA A 146 4.79 0.08 -17.16
N VAL A 147 3.71 -0.42 -17.80
CA VAL A 147 3.35 -1.85 -17.77
C VAL A 147 4.42 -2.69 -18.49
N ALA A 148 4.83 -2.26 -19.69
CA ALA A 148 5.86 -2.93 -20.48
C ALA A 148 7.19 -3.00 -19.73
N PHE A 149 7.57 -1.92 -19.04
CA PHE A 149 8.77 -1.88 -18.21
C PHE A 149 8.74 -2.95 -17.11
N ALA A 150 7.62 -3.07 -16.37
CA ALA A 150 7.48 -4.10 -15.33
C ALA A 150 7.62 -5.53 -15.89
N ARG A 151 7.06 -5.77 -17.09
CA ARG A 151 7.17 -7.08 -17.77
C ARG A 151 8.59 -7.39 -18.24
N ALA A 152 9.30 -6.39 -18.76
CA ALA A 152 10.66 -6.53 -19.26
C ALA A 152 11.69 -6.69 -18.12
N HIS A 153 11.35 -6.23 -16.92
CA HIS A 153 12.24 -6.26 -15.76
C HIS A 153 11.58 -7.01 -14.58
N PRO A 154 11.34 -8.32 -14.73
CA PRO A 154 10.76 -9.13 -13.67
C PRO A 154 11.68 -9.15 -12.46
N ALA A 155 11.10 -9.04 -11.26
CA ALA A 155 11.82 -9.10 -10.01
C ALA A 155 10.92 -9.74 -8.94
N ARG A 156 11.51 -10.33 -7.91
CA ARG A 156 10.74 -10.85 -6.78
C ARG A 156 9.91 -9.74 -6.13
N PHE A 157 10.48 -8.52 -6.04
CA PHE A 157 9.79 -7.34 -5.52
C PHE A 157 9.75 -6.23 -6.59
N ILE A 158 8.55 -5.80 -6.92
CA ILE A 158 8.27 -4.68 -7.81
C ILE A 158 7.57 -3.59 -7.01
N PHE A 159 8.29 -2.51 -6.69
CA PHE A 159 7.77 -1.41 -5.89
C PHE A 159 7.07 -0.39 -6.78
N LEU A 160 5.78 -0.15 -6.49
CA LEU A 160 4.96 0.84 -7.19
C LEU A 160 4.80 2.07 -6.30
N ALA A 161 5.58 3.12 -6.59
CA ALA A 161 5.72 4.33 -5.79
C ALA A 161 5.07 5.57 -6.43
N VAL A 162 4.08 5.37 -7.32
CA VAL A 162 3.40 6.45 -8.08
C VAL A 162 2.14 7.00 -7.38
N GLY A 163 1.82 6.51 -6.19
CA GLY A 163 0.70 6.94 -5.37
C GLY A 163 -0.66 6.40 -5.83
N SER A 164 -1.61 6.35 -4.88
CA SER A 164 -2.97 5.87 -5.13
C SER A 164 -3.85 6.97 -5.79
N PRO A 165 -4.73 6.62 -6.76
CA PRO A 165 -5.11 5.27 -7.23
C PRO A 165 -4.25 4.75 -8.39
N ARG A 166 -3.24 5.48 -8.83
CA ARG A 166 -2.40 5.14 -10.00
C ARG A 166 -1.66 3.82 -9.83
N GLN A 167 -1.09 3.58 -8.65
CA GLN A 167 -0.33 2.38 -8.36
C GLN A 167 -1.20 1.11 -8.38
N GLU A 168 -2.45 1.17 -7.92
CA GLU A 168 -3.35 0.03 -7.93
C GLU A 168 -3.85 -0.29 -9.35
N ARG A 169 -4.14 0.76 -10.16
CA ARG A 169 -4.46 0.60 -11.58
C ARG A 169 -3.30 -0.02 -12.34
N LEU A 170 -2.09 0.48 -12.11
CA LEU A 170 -0.87 -0.04 -12.72
C LEU A 170 -0.63 -1.50 -12.31
N ALA A 171 -0.77 -1.83 -11.01
CA ALA A 171 -0.59 -3.19 -10.52
C ALA A 171 -1.55 -4.18 -11.18
N ALA A 172 -2.83 -3.82 -11.31
CA ALA A 172 -3.82 -4.65 -11.98
C ALA A 172 -3.48 -4.84 -13.48
N ALA A 173 -3.03 -3.79 -14.16
CA ALA A 173 -2.61 -3.86 -15.57
C ALA A 173 -1.36 -4.74 -15.76
N ILE A 174 -0.38 -4.64 -14.85
CA ILE A 174 0.83 -5.50 -14.87
C ILE A 174 0.44 -6.97 -14.69
N ALA A 175 -0.51 -7.27 -13.78
CA ALA A 175 -1.04 -8.61 -13.59
C ALA A 175 -1.74 -9.13 -14.86
N ALA A 176 -2.61 -8.32 -15.46
CA ALA A 176 -3.33 -8.66 -16.69
C ALA A 176 -2.38 -8.86 -17.89
N ALA A 177 -1.23 -8.18 -17.89
CA ALA A 177 -0.20 -8.33 -18.91
C ALA A 177 0.67 -9.58 -18.74
N GLY A 178 0.42 -10.45 -17.73
CA GLY A 178 1.13 -11.71 -17.55
C GLY A 178 2.56 -11.54 -17.02
N ALA A 179 2.86 -10.47 -16.28
CA ALA A 179 4.14 -10.30 -15.61
C ALA A 179 4.34 -11.33 -14.48
N THR A 180 5.55 -11.42 -13.94
CA THR A 180 5.88 -12.26 -12.78
C THR A 180 6.40 -11.43 -11.61
N GLY A 181 6.38 -12.00 -10.39
CA GLY A 181 6.86 -11.34 -9.18
C GLY A 181 5.77 -10.84 -8.25
N THR A 182 6.14 -9.98 -7.31
CA THR A 182 5.22 -9.42 -6.33
C THR A 182 5.25 -7.89 -6.35
N GLY A 183 4.11 -7.30 -6.72
CA GLY A 183 3.90 -5.85 -6.72
C GLY A 183 3.58 -5.34 -5.30
N LEU A 184 4.16 -4.20 -4.94
CA LEU A 184 3.88 -3.52 -3.67
C LEU A 184 3.41 -2.09 -3.97
N CYS A 185 2.13 -1.83 -3.70
CA CYS A 185 1.53 -0.49 -3.80
C CYS A 185 1.84 0.30 -2.53
N ILE A 186 2.97 1.00 -2.50
CA ILE A 186 3.58 1.54 -1.28
C ILE A 186 3.61 3.06 -1.19
N GLY A 187 3.18 3.78 -2.25
CA GLY A 187 3.17 5.26 -2.24
C GLY A 187 4.52 5.87 -1.89
N ALA A 188 4.55 6.71 -0.87
CA ALA A 188 5.75 7.45 -0.44
C ALA A 188 6.75 6.64 0.40
N SER A 189 6.53 5.34 0.61
CA SER A 189 7.37 4.54 1.53
C SER A 189 8.84 4.55 1.15
N LEU A 190 9.17 4.48 -0.15
CA LEU A 190 10.56 4.55 -0.59
C LEU A 190 11.20 5.92 -0.38
N ALA A 191 10.44 7.02 -0.49
CA ALA A 191 10.94 8.36 -0.21
C ALA A 191 11.36 8.51 1.27
N PHE A 192 10.58 7.92 2.19
CA PHE A 192 10.97 7.86 3.61
C PHE A 192 12.23 7.02 3.82
N LEU A 193 12.35 5.88 3.15
CA LEU A 193 13.50 4.98 3.29
C LEU A 193 14.77 5.53 2.65
N ALA A 194 14.64 6.30 1.57
CA ALA A 194 15.73 7.08 0.98
C ALA A 194 16.14 8.27 1.86
N GLY A 195 15.35 8.62 2.90
CA GLY A 195 15.60 9.80 3.72
C GLY A 195 15.25 11.13 3.04
N ALA A 196 14.64 11.08 1.86
CA ALA A 196 14.21 12.26 1.11
C ALA A 196 13.02 12.96 1.78
N GLU A 197 12.16 12.19 2.44
CA GLU A 197 11.10 12.70 3.29
C GLU A 197 11.28 12.20 4.72
N PRO A 198 11.20 13.07 5.75
CA PRO A 198 11.28 12.63 7.13
C PRO A 198 10.00 11.89 7.53
N ARG A 199 10.18 10.77 8.17
CA ARG A 199 9.08 10.01 8.78
C ARG A 199 8.82 10.49 10.20
N ALA A 200 7.56 10.41 10.64
CA ALA A 200 7.19 10.76 12.00
C ALA A 200 8.02 9.99 13.05
N PRO A 201 8.36 10.60 14.19
CA PRO A 201 9.04 9.92 15.30
C PRO A 201 8.30 8.64 15.72
N LEU A 202 9.04 7.67 16.25
CA LEU A 202 8.49 6.35 16.63
C LEU A 202 7.27 6.47 17.55
N TRP A 203 7.35 7.33 18.57
CA TRP A 203 6.25 7.52 19.51
C TRP A 203 4.98 8.01 18.81
N MET A 204 5.09 8.98 17.87
CA MET A 204 3.93 9.44 17.10
C MET A 204 3.33 8.31 16.24
N ARG A 205 4.19 7.50 15.61
CA ARG A 205 3.73 6.36 14.81
C ARG A 205 3.00 5.34 15.69
N HIS A 206 3.52 5.01 16.87
CA HIS A 206 2.89 4.08 17.81
C HIS A 206 1.53 4.56 18.32
N HIS A 207 1.34 5.87 18.49
CA HIS A 207 0.08 6.46 18.93
C HIS A 207 -0.88 6.84 17.79
N GLY A 208 -0.54 6.50 16.53
CA GLY A 208 -1.39 6.82 15.38
C GLY A 208 -1.41 8.29 14.98
N LEU A 209 -0.40 9.07 15.39
CA LEU A 209 -0.26 10.51 15.13
C LEU A 209 0.59 10.84 13.89
N GLU A 210 0.98 9.84 13.09
CA GLU A 210 1.76 10.06 11.87
C GLU A 210 1.06 11.03 10.90
N TRP A 211 -0.26 10.97 10.80
CA TRP A 211 -1.06 11.89 9.99
C TRP A 211 -0.91 13.35 10.45
N ALA A 212 -0.86 13.60 11.75
CA ALA A 212 -0.71 14.94 12.30
C ALA A 212 0.69 15.51 11.98
N PHE A 213 1.73 14.69 12.11
CA PHE A 213 3.09 15.06 11.69
C PHE A 213 3.15 15.43 10.20
N ARG A 214 2.55 14.63 9.35
CA ARG A 214 2.49 14.89 7.91
C ARG A 214 1.67 16.13 7.58
N LEU A 215 0.54 16.34 8.26
CA LEU A 215 -0.29 17.53 8.12
C LEU A 215 0.47 18.80 8.48
N ALA A 216 1.21 18.79 9.59
CA ALA A 216 2.01 19.94 10.02
C ALA A 216 3.12 20.31 9.01
N ARG A 217 3.64 19.33 8.26
CA ARG A 217 4.68 19.57 7.25
C ARG A 217 4.15 20.03 5.90
N ASP A 218 2.97 19.58 5.50
CA ASP A 218 2.36 19.92 4.21
C ASP A 218 0.84 20.15 4.38
N PRO A 219 0.47 21.25 5.08
CA PRO A 219 -0.92 21.51 5.40
C PRO A 219 -1.76 21.80 4.14
N ARG A 220 -1.18 22.49 3.15
CA ARG A 220 -1.93 22.85 1.92
C ARG A 220 -2.41 21.64 1.15
N ARG A 221 -1.58 20.60 1.04
CA ARG A 221 -1.88 19.37 0.32
C ARG A 221 -2.71 18.39 1.15
N LEU A 222 -2.50 18.35 2.46
CA LEU A 222 -3.02 17.28 3.32
C LEU A 222 -4.21 17.68 4.20
N ALA A 223 -4.51 18.99 4.37
CA ALA A 223 -5.60 19.44 5.23
C ALA A 223 -6.96 18.84 4.82
N ARG A 224 -7.34 18.99 3.55
CA ARG A 224 -8.59 18.42 3.05
C ARG A 224 -8.69 16.92 3.29
N ARG A 225 -7.61 16.20 2.98
CA ARG A 225 -7.54 14.76 3.13
C ARG A 225 -7.74 14.31 4.57
N TYR A 226 -7.05 14.94 5.52
CA TYR A 226 -7.06 14.50 6.93
C TYR A 226 -8.19 15.10 7.75
N LEU A 227 -8.65 16.32 7.43
CA LEU A 227 -9.68 17.01 8.21
C LEU A 227 -11.09 16.82 7.66
N LEU A 228 -11.24 16.58 6.35
CA LEU A 228 -12.54 16.43 5.71
C LEU A 228 -12.79 15.01 5.18
N ASP A 229 -11.85 14.46 4.41
CA ASP A 229 -12.10 13.19 3.72
C ASP A 229 -11.91 11.98 4.66
N SER A 230 -10.79 11.90 5.38
CA SER A 230 -10.49 10.75 6.26
C SER A 230 -11.48 10.56 7.41
N PRO A 231 -12.04 11.60 8.07
CA PRO A 231 -13.07 11.44 9.11
C PRO A 231 -14.34 10.75 8.64
N CYS A 232 -14.63 10.79 7.32
CA CYS A 232 -15.76 10.07 6.74
C CYS A 232 -15.66 8.54 6.91
N VAL A 233 -14.53 8.01 7.39
CA VAL A 233 -14.42 6.59 7.77
C VAL A 233 -15.27 6.25 8.99
N VAL A 234 -15.53 7.20 9.89
CA VAL A 234 -16.33 6.96 11.11
C VAL A 234 -17.75 6.48 10.79
N PRO A 235 -18.56 7.20 9.99
CA PRO A 235 -19.89 6.71 9.64
C PRO A 235 -19.85 5.36 8.88
N LEU A 236 -18.80 5.06 8.13
CA LEU A 236 -18.64 3.75 7.49
C LEU A 236 -18.48 2.65 8.53
N LEU A 237 -17.64 2.85 9.55
CA LEU A 237 -17.46 1.89 10.64
C LEU A 237 -18.73 1.69 11.46
N LEU A 238 -19.49 2.75 11.71
CA LEU A 238 -20.78 2.64 12.43
C LEU A 238 -21.82 1.86 11.61
N ARG A 239 -21.88 2.06 10.31
CA ARG A 239 -22.74 1.27 9.39
C ARG A 239 -22.31 -0.19 9.35
N GLU A 240 -21.01 -0.47 9.30
CA GLU A 240 -20.47 -1.84 9.36
C GLU A 240 -20.90 -2.56 10.65
N ARG A 241 -20.82 -1.88 11.80
CA ARG A 241 -21.31 -2.41 13.08
C ARG A 241 -22.80 -2.72 13.03
N ALA A 242 -23.61 -1.77 12.53
CA ALA A 242 -25.06 -1.94 12.45
C ALA A 242 -25.45 -3.11 11.53
N ALA A 243 -24.73 -3.30 10.42
CA ALA A 243 -24.95 -4.41 9.50
C ALA A 243 -24.63 -5.77 10.14
N ARG A 244 -23.58 -5.85 10.96
CA ARG A 244 -23.18 -7.09 11.67
C ARG A 244 -24.07 -7.41 12.86
N GLY A 245 -24.71 -6.41 13.47
CA GLY A 245 -25.63 -6.60 14.60
C GLY A 245 -27.05 -7.01 14.19
N ARG A 246 -27.37 -7.03 12.90
CA ARG A 246 -28.67 -7.54 12.42
C ARG A 246 -28.59 -9.07 12.32
N PRO A 247 -29.45 -9.82 13.05
CA PRO A 247 -29.57 -11.26 12.81
C PRO A 247 -29.93 -11.45 11.33
N ALA A 248 -29.31 -12.45 10.70
CA ALA A 248 -29.67 -12.83 9.35
C ALA A 248 -31.19 -13.07 9.32
N ALA A 249 -31.92 -12.22 8.59
CA ALA A 249 -33.33 -12.44 8.35
C ALA A 249 -33.44 -13.81 7.68
N GLY A 250 -34.06 -14.76 8.38
CA GLY A 250 -34.17 -16.14 7.96
C GLY A 250 -34.71 -16.22 6.51
N ARG A 251 -34.02 -17.02 5.71
CA ARG A 251 -34.56 -17.55 4.46
C ARG A 251 -35.18 -18.90 4.76
#